data_25d9e36b298e3cef0a6adf1dbf3dbae8
#
_entry.id   25d9e36b298e3cef0a6adf1dbf3dbae8
#
_cell.length_a   1.000
_cell.length_b   1.000
_cell.length_c   1.000
_cell.angle_alpha   90.00
_cell.angle_beta   90.00
_cell.angle_gamma   90.00
#
_symmetry.space_group_name_H-M   'P 1'
#
loop_
_entity.id
_entity.type
_entity.pdbx_description
1 polymer ?
#
loop_
_entity_poly.entity_id
_entity_poly.type
_entity_poly.pdbx_seq_one_letter_code
_entity_poly.pdbx_strand_id
1 'polypeptide(L)'
;MQLFSALSGIISKSGFTMEFSLKTSESFNDVMRHYLPMVYRIAFTRLGNASDAEDAAQDVFVRYFKADKTFDSEEHRKAFLIRCAVNRANSYATSAHAKHISQSDYLENLSESELSAGDITGESALRAETRREVLKAVMELSPKYRTVIYLFYFEDMTISQIAAATRSGENTVKSRLLRAREKLKSALGGLEFD
;
A
#
# COMPACT_ATOMS: atom_id res chain seq x y z
N MET A 1 6.35 -2.53 15.76
CA MET A 1 7.56 -3.08 16.37
C MET A 1 7.70 -4.60 16.18
N GLN A 2 6.63 -5.38 16.15
CA GLN A 2 6.68 -6.84 15.92
C GLN A 2 7.12 -7.25 14.52
N LEU A 3 6.73 -6.53 13.47
CA LEU A 3 7.14 -6.74 12.07
C LEU A 3 8.66 -6.70 11.88
N PHE A 4 9.32 -5.76 12.55
CA PHE A 4 10.78 -5.61 12.49
C PHE A 4 11.51 -6.79 13.15
N SER A 5 10.96 -7.29 14.27
CA SER A 5 11.48 -8.46 15.00
C SER A 5 11.33 -9.74 14.19
N ALA A 6 10.18 -9.92 13.52
CA ALA A 6 9.92 -11.12 12.72
C ALA A 6 10.83 -11.22 11.48
N LEU A 7 11.01 -10.11 10.74
CA LEU A 7 11.90 -10.08 9.57
C LEU A 7 13.37 -10.22 9.96
N SER A 8 13.79 -9.59 11.05
CA SER A 8 15.14 -9.77 11.62
C SER A 8 15.38 -11.21 12.05
N GLY A 9 14.38 -11.89 12.61
CA GLY A 9 14.46 -13.31 13.02
C GLY A 9 14.58 -14.28 11.85
N ILE A 10 13.95 -13.99 10.71
CA ILE A 10 14.05 -14.82 9.49
C ILE A 10 15.46 -14.71 8.88
N ILE A 11 16.03 -13.52 8.90
CA ILE A 11 17.40 -13.27 8.38
C ILE A 11 18.45 -13.95 9.27
N SER A 12 18.22 -13.95 10.60
CA SER A 12 19.14 -14.56 11.57
C SER A 12 19.11 -16.09 11.58
N LYS A 13 17.98 -16.71 11.29
CA LYS A 13 17.83 -18.19 11.31
C LYS A 13 18.36 -18.91 10.08
N SER A 14 18.58 -18.22 8.97
CA SER A 14 18.99 -18.89 7.72
C SER A 14 20.49 -19.10 7.56
N GLY A 15 21.34 -18.67 8.53
CA GLY A 15 22.79 -18.88 8.47
C GLY A 15 23.47 -18.32 7.20
N PHE A 16 22.78 -17.46 6.49
CA PHE A 16 23.16 -16.97 5.18
C PHE A 16 23.86 -15.62 5.36
N THR A 17 25.15 -15.67 5.66
CA THR A 17 26.04 -14.53 5.50
C THR A 17 26.26 -14.29 4.01
N MET A 18 25.31 -13.64 3.35
CA MET A 18 25.58 -13.07 2.04
C MET A 18 26.32 -11.75 2.23
N GLU A 19 27.52 -11.68 1.71
CA GLU A 19 28.13 -10.40 1.36
C GLU A 19 27.24 -9.74 0.31
N PHE A 20 26.42 -8.83 0.78
CA PHE A 20 25.53 -8.03 -0.07
C PHE A 20 26.41 -7.07 -0.88
N SER A 21 26.57 -7.33 -2.15
CA SER A 21 27.26 -6.43 -3.07
C SER A 21 26.46 -5.14 -3.18
N LEU A 22 26.89 -4.14 -2.41
CA LEU A 22 26.37 -2.78 -2.37
C LEU A 22 26.65 -2.06 -3.69
N LYS A 23 25.76 -2.16 -4.65
CA LYS A 23 25.75 -1.28 -5.83
C LYS A 23 24.84 -0.07 -5.66
N THR A 24 24.09 0.01 -4.58
CA THR A 24 23.46 1.23 -4.06
C THR A 24 23.82 1.33 -2.58
N SER A 25 24.27 2.47 -2.11
CA SER A 25 24.80 2.71 -0.75
C SER A 25 23.79 2.53 0.40
N GLU A 26 22.65 1.96 0.14
CA GLU A 26 21.53 1.83 1.07
C GLU A 26 21.33 0.37 1.50
N SER A 27 21.35 0.14 2.83
CA SER A 27 21.17 -1.21 3.34
C SER A 27 19.72 -1.69 3.13
N PHE A 28 19.51 -3.01 3.06
CA PHE A 28 18.15 -3.60 3.01
C PHE A 28 17.24 -3.04 4.12
N ASN A 29 17.79 -2.84 5.31
CA ASN A 29 17.03 -2.30 6.44
C ASN A 29 16.57 -0.87 6.21
N ASP A 30 17.37 -0.05 5.54
CA ASP A 30 17.01 1.32 5.22
C ASP A 30 15.91 1.36 4.14
N VAL A 31 16.05 0.55 3.10
CA VAL A 31 15.01 0.38 2.07
C VAL A 31 13.71 -0.12 2.70
N MET A 32 13.78 -1.13 3.57
CA MET A 32 12.60 -1.65 4.25
C MET A 32 11.95 -0.57 5.13
N ARG A 33 12.73 0.14 5.93
CA ARG A 33 12.23 1.21 6.81
C ARG A 33 11.56 2.32 6.02
N HIS A 34 12.13 2.69 4.89
CA HIS A 34 11.61 3.76 4.04
C HIS A 34 10.31 3.36 3.34
N TYR A 35 10.24 2.13 2.79
CA TYR A 35 9.14 1.71 1.93
C TYR A 35 8.05 0.88 2.61
N LEU A 36 8.28 0.39 3.84
CA LEU A 36 7.29 -0.43 4.56
C LEU A 36 5.92 0.26 4.72
N PRO A 37 5.86 1.56 5.08
CA PRO A 37 4.56 2.24 5.20
C PRO A 37 3.79 2.28 3.88
N MET A 38 4.47 2.55 2.76
CA MET A 38 3.87 2.56 1.42
C MET A 38 3.35 1.15 1.04
N VAL A 39 4.20 0.13 1.16
CA VAL A 39 3.86 -1.26 0.81
C VAL A 39 2.69 -1.76 1.63
N TYR A 40 2.70 -1.52 2.95
CA TYR A 40 1.61 -1.85 3.85
C TYR A 40 0.30 -1.18 3.43
N ARG A 41 0.30 0.14 3.18
CA ARG A 41 -0.92 0.87 2.78
C ARG A 41 -1.50 0.36 1.45
N ILE A 42 -0.65 0.04 0.47
CA ILE A 42 -1.09 -0.57 -0.78
C ILE A 42 -1.78 -1.91 -0.52
N ALA A 43 -1.18 -2.76 0.30
CA ALA A 43 -1.77 -4.03 0.67
C ALA A 43 -3.10 -3.83 1.42
N PHE A 44 -3.12 -2.93 2.39
CA PHE A 44 -4.28 -2.61 3.20
C PHE A 44 -5.45 -2.03 2.38
N THR A 45 -5.21 -1.09 1.45
CA THR A 45 -6.26 -0.59 0.55
C THR A 45 -6.92 -1.70 -0.27
N ARG A 46 -6.21 -2.80 -0.52
CA ARG A 46 -6.72 -3.92 -1.30
C ARG A 46 -7.41 -4.97 -0.44
N LEU A 47 -6.82 -5.30 0.72
CA LEU A 47 -7.25 -6.42 1.56
C LEU A 47 -8.30 -6.02 2.60
N GLY A 48 -8.19 -4.80 3.15
CA GLY A 48 -9.14 -4.28 4.11
C GLY A 48 -8.96 -4.80 5.54
N ASN A 49 -7.87 -5.52 5.84
CA ASN A 49 -7.54 -5.92 7.21
C ASN A 49 -6.03 -5.82 7.47
N ALA A 50 -5.68 -5.54 8.72
CA ALA A 50 -4.30 -5.26 9.13
C ALA A 50 -3.42 -6.52 9.05
N SER A 51 -3.90 -7.66 9.52
CA SER A 51 -3.12 -8.89 9.57
C SER A 51 -2.69 -9.37 8.18
N ASP A 52 -3.64 -9.45 7.22
CA ASP A 52 -3.33 -9.85 5.84
C ASP A 52 -2.45 -8.80 5.14
N ALA A 53 -2.61 -7.51 5.48
CA ALA A 53 -1.78 -6.44 4.93
C ALA A 53 -0.35 -6.52 5.45
N GLU A 54 -0.15 -6.83 6.73
CA GLU A 54 1.17 -7.08 7.31
C GLU A 54 1.86 -8.28 6.67
N ASP A 55 1.16 -9.40 6.56
CA ASP A 55 1.67 -10.60 5.92
C ASP A 55 2.05 -10.36 4.46
N ALA A 56 1.18 -9.66 3.73
CA ALA A 56 1.46 -9.30 2.35
C ALA A 56 2.68 -8.37 2.22
N ALA A 57 2.84 -7.42 3.15
CA ALA A 57 3.99 -6.52 3.17
C ALA A 57 5.29 -7.27 3.48
N GLN A 58 5.27 -8.19 4.44
CA GLN A 58 6.43 -9.06 4.74
C GLN A 58 6.85 -9.86 3.51
N ASP A 59 5.90 -10.50 2.84
CA ASP A 59 6.17 -11.27 1.64
C ASP A 59 6.77 -10.43 0.49
N VAL A 60 6.37 -9.16 0.37
CA VAL A 60 6.96 -8.22 -0.60
C VAL A 60 8.44 -8.01 -0.31
N PHE A 61 8.82 -7.76 0.95
CA PHE A 61 10.22 -7.53 1.31
C PHE A 61 11.06 -8.81 1.26
N VAL A 62 10.50 -9.96 1.61
CA VAL A 62 11.17 -11.26 1.37
C VAL A 62 11.44 -11.47 -0.12
N ARG A 63 10.48 -11.12 -0.99
CA ARG A 63 10.66 -11.21 -2.44
C ARG A 63 11.66 -10.18 -2.95
N TYR A 64 11.64 -8.96 -2.45
CA TYR A 64 12.61 -7.92 -2.78
C TYR A 64 14.02 -8.39 -2.45
N PHE A 65 14.24 -8.90 -1.25
CA PHE A 65 15.52 -9.44 -0.80
C PHE A 65 16.01 -10.59 -1.70
N LYS A 66 15.14 -11.59 -1.97
CA LYS A 66 15.46 -12.75 -2.79
C LYS A 66 15.69 -12.42 -4.27
N ALA A 67 15.16 -11.31 -4.75
CA ALA A 67 15.28 -10.94 -6.15
C ALA A 67 16.70 -10.50 -6.52
N ASP A 68 17.52 -10.10 -5.55
CA ASP A 68 18.91 -9.63 -5.73
C ASP A 68 19.07 -8.69 -6.93
N LYS A 69 18.12 -7.76 -7.08
CA LYS A 69 18.07 -6.85 -8.22
C LYS A 69 18.78 -5.55 -7.92
N THR A 70 19.61 -5.13 -8.87
CA THR A 70 20.07 -3.76 -8.94
C THR A 70 19.00 -2.90 -9.61
N PHE A 71 18.82 -1.68 -9.10
CA PHE A 71 17.88 -0.71 -9.66
C PHE A 71 18.66 0.49 -10.17
N ASP A 72 18.31 0.94 -11.38
CA ASP A 72 19.00 2.06 -12.02
C ASP A 72 18.64 3.40 -11.36
N SER A 73 17.49 3.47 -10.71
CA SER A 73 17.02 4.65 -9.98
C SER A 73 16.06 4.27 -8.84
N GLU A 74 15.83 5.23 -7.96
CA GLU A 74 14.91 5.11 -6.85
C GLU A 74 13.45 4.95 -7.34
N GLU A 75 13.10 5.61 -8.45
CA GLU A 75 11.79 5.47 -9.10
C GLU A 75 11.57 4.04 -9.61
N HIS A 76 12.61 3.41 -10.17
CA HIS A 76 12.54 2.00 -10.61
C HIS A 76 12.33 1.06 -9.42
N ARG A 77 13.02 1.30 -8.29
CA ARG A 77 12.84 0.56 -7.04
C ARG A 77 11.44 0.73 -6.49
N LYS A 78 10.97 1.98 -6.36
CA LYS A 78 9.60 2.31 -5.92
C LYS A 78 8.56 1.60 -6.79
N ALA A 79 8.66 1.70 -8.11
CA ALA A 79 7.75 1.06 -9.05
C ALA A 79 7.77 -0.48 -8.95
N PHE A 80 8.92 -1.08 -8.68
CA PHE A 80 9.04 -2.51 -8.42
C PHE A 80 8.30 -2.92 -7.15
N LEU A 81 8.52 -2.21 -6.04
CA LEU A 81 7.88 -2.49 -4.75
C LEU A 81 6.35 -2.31 -4.83
N ILE A 82 5.87 -1.24 -5.46
CA ILE A 82 4.43 -1.03 -5.70
C ILE A 82 3.83 -2.19 -6.47
N ARG A 83 4.48 -2.63 -7.55
CA ARG A 83 4.01 -3.76 -8.36
C ARG A 83 3.99 -5.06 -7.56
N CYS A 84 5.00 -5.30 -6.73
CA CYS A 84 5.04 -6.45 -5.84
C CYS A 84 3.89 -6.40 -4.81
N ALA A 85 3.65 -5.23 -4.19
CA ALA A 85 2.59 -5.03 -3.22
C ALA A 85 1.19 -5.27 -3.83
N VAL A 86 0.90 -4.65 -4.98
CA VAL A 86 -0.38 -4.85 -5.69
C VAL A 86 -0.59 -6.33 -6.07
N ASN A 87 0.45 -6.98 -6.62
CA ASN A 87 0.35 -8.38 -7.01
C ASN A 87 0.16 -9.30 -5.80
N ARG A 88 0.88 -9.04 -4.71
CA ARG A 88 0.78 -9.87 -3.51
C ARG A 88 -0.59 -9.71 -2.85
N ALA A 89 -1.07 -8.49 -2.69
CA ALA A 89 -2.40 -8.22 -2.17
C ALA A 89 -3.51 -8.84 -3.04
N ASN A 90 -3.37 -8.83 -4.38
CA ASN A 90 -4.29 -9.51 -5.27
C ASN A 90 -4.28 -11.03 -5.04
N SER A 91 -3.10 -11.65 -4.83
CA SER A 91 -2.97 -13.08 -4.56
C SER A 91 -3.64 -13.46 -3.22
N TYR A 92 -3.45 -12.65 -2.18
CA TYR A 92 -4.13 -12.83 -0.89
C TYR A 92 -5.65 -12.72 -1.05
N ALA A 93 -6.15 -11.70 -1.74
CA ALA A 93 -7.58 -11.50 -1.97
C ALA A 93 -8.26 -12.65 -2.73
N THR A 94 -7.52 -13.40 -3.53
CA THR A 94 -8.04 -14.56 -4.29
C THR A 94 -7.86 -15.89 -3.55
N SER A 95 -7.04 -15.94 -2.53
CA SER A 95 -6.86 -17.15 -1.72
C SER A 95 -8.11 -17.43 -0.85
N ALA A 96 -8.34 -18.69 -0.50
CA ALA A 96 -9.50 -19.10 0.31
C ALA A 96 -9.55 -18.44 1.71
N HIS A 97 -8.43 -17.92 2.22
CA HIS A 97 -8.34 -17.20 3.48
C HIS A 97 -9.09 -15.85 3.47
N ALA A 98 -9.13 -15.17 2.32
CA ALA A 98 -9.82 -13.88 2.18
C ALA A 98 -11.35 -13.97 2.22
N LYS A 99 -11.93 -15.16 2.19
CA LYS A 99 -13.40 -15.34 2.13
C LYS A 99 -14.11 -15.16 3.47
N HIS A 100 -13.41 -15.09 4.58
CA HIS A 100 -14.01 -15.12 5.92
C HIS A 100 -13.89 -13.82 6.74
N ILE A 101 -13.35 -12.74 6.19
CA ILE A 101 -13.20 -11.51 6.95
C ILE A 101 -14.32 -10.55 6.57
N SER A 102 -15.24 -10.35 7.52
CA SER A 102 -16.32 -9.38 7.38
C SER A 102 -15.75 -7.96 7.41
N GLN A 103 -16.33 -7.11 6.62
CA GLN A 103 -15.99 -5.68 6.45
C GLN A 103 -16.12 -4.86 7.75
N SER A 104 -16.62 -5.47 8.84
CA SER A 104 -16.94 -4.78 10.10
C SER A 104 -15.72 -4.51 11.00
N ASP A 105 -14.69 -5.36 10.95
CA ASP A 105 -13.49 -5.20 11.81
C ASP A 105 -12.55 -4.08 11.34
N TYR A 106 -12.93 -3.46 10.25
CA TYR A 106 -12.14 -2.55 9.49
C TYR A 106 -11.99 -1.15 10.10
N LEU A 107 -13.10 -0.59 10.58
CA LEU A 107 -13.15 0.79 11.06
C LEU A 107 -12.64 0.96 12.50
N GLU A 108 -12.70 -0.11 13.30
CA GLU A 108 -12.24 -0.09 14.70
C GLU A 108 -10.72 -0.20 14.83
N ASN A 109 -10.04 -0.78 13.83
CA ASN A 109 -8.59 -1.03 13.87
C ASN A 109 -7.75 0.03 13.14
N LEU A 110 -8.37 1.07 12.57
CA LEU A 110 -7.66 2.21 12.01
C LEU A 110 -7.14 3.09 13.14
N SER A 111 -5.95 2.80 13.67
CA SER A 111 -5.28 3.74 14.58
C SER A 111 -4.91 5.01 13.81
N GLU A 112 -5.06 6.17 14.43
CA GLU A 112 -4.70 7.49 13.85
C GLU A 112 -3.26 7.55 13.35
N SER A 113 -2.36 6.71 13.90
CA SER A 113 -0.96 6.66 13.50
C SER A 113 -0.72 5.94 12.17
N GLU A 114 -1.60 5.03 11.74
CA GLU A 114 -1.44 4.27 10.49
C GLU A 114 -1.84 5.08 9.25
N LEU A 115 -2.68 6.09 9.45
CA LEU A 115 -3.15 7.00 8.41
C LEU A 115 -2.35 8.31 8.37
N SER A 116 -1.65 8.63 9.47
CA SER A 116 -0.82 9.82 9.64
C SER A 116 0.64 9.57 9.29
N ALA A 117 0.99 9.16 8.10
CA ALA A 117 2.38 9.28 7.68
C ALA A 117 2.58 10.58 6.87
N GLY A 118 2.32 11.65 7.50
CA GLY A 118 2.74 13.00 7.17
C GLY A 118 2.69 13.76 8.48
N ASP A 119 3.84 14.20 8.99
CA ASP A 119 3.97 15.12 10.11
C ASP A 119 3.03 16.30 9.91
N ILE A 120 1.91 16.31 10.63
CA ILE A 120 1.05 17.48 10.72
C ILE A 120 0.89 17.82 12.18
N THR A 121 2.00 18.25 12.77
CA THR A 121 1.99 19.05 13.99
C THR A 121 1.32 20.37 13.67
N GLY A 122 0.08 20.55 14.12
CA GLY A 122 -0.68 21.80 13.98
C GLY A 122 -1.93 21.74 13.12
N GLU A 123 -2.43 20.56 12.73
CA GLU A 123 -3.70 20.44 12.02
C GLU A 123 -4.87 20.80 12.93
N SER A 124 -5.80 21.64 12.43
CA SER A 124 -7.02 21.96 13.16
C SER A 124 -7.91 20.72 13.30
N ALA A 125 -8.67 20.62 14.41
CA ALA A 125 -9.60 19.50 14.64
C ALA A 125 -10.58 19.28 13.47
N LEU A 126 -11.01 20.34 12.80
CA LEU A 126 -11.89 20.29 11.64
C LEU A 126 -11.24 19.58 10.43
N ARG A 127 -9.95 19.82 10.20
CA ARG A 127 -9.22 19.13 9.11
C ARG A 127 -9.02 17.64 9.42
N ALA A 128 -8.76 17.30 10.68
CA ALA A 128 -8.65 15.91 11.10
C ALA A 128 -9.98 15.15 10.92
N GLU A 129 -11.10 15.78 11.24
CA GLU A 129 -12.45 15.21 11.03
C GLU A 129 -12.74 15.00 9.54
N THR A 130 -12.54 16.03 8.71
CA THR A 130 -12.69 15.91 7.25
C THR A 130 -11.83 14.80 6.67
N ARG A 131 -10.58 14.66 7.14
CA ARG A 131 -9.68 13.57 6.71
C ARG A 131 -10.25 12.21 7.06
N ARG A 132 -10.79 12.02 8.28
CA ARG A 132 -11.42 10.76 8.70
C ARG A 132 -12.62 10.41 7.82
N GLU A 133 -13.47 11.38 7.51
CA GLU A 133 -14.62 11.19 6.62
C GLU A 133 -14.20 10.77 5.22
N VAL A 134 -13.20 11.44 4.63
CA VAL A 134 -12.67 11.09 3.32
C VAL A 134 -12.08 9.68 3.32
N LEU A 135 -11.31 9.34 4.34
CA LEU A 135 -10.73 8.01 4.48
C LEU A 135 -11.81 6.93 4.61
N LYS A 136 -12.83 7.17 5.45
CA LYS A 136 -13.98 6.28 5.57
C LYS A 136 -14.66 6.06 4.22
N ALA A 137 -14.96 7.12 3.49
CA ALA A 137 -15.57 7.03 2.16
C ALA A 137 -14.69 6.26 1.15
N VAL A 138 -13.37 6.50 1.18
CA VAL A 138 -12.42 5.74 0.34
C VAL A 138 -12.46 4.26 0.69
N MET A 139 -12.57 3.92 1.96
CA MET A 139 -12.54 2.54 2.41
C MET A 139 -13.86 1.80 2.16
N GLU A 140 -14.97 2.49 2.00
CA GLU A 140 -16.24 1.94 1.55
C GLU A 140 -16.25 1.63 0.04
N LEU A 141 -15.31 2.17 -0.72
CA LEU A 141 -15.17 1.79 -2.12
C LEU A 141 -14.77 0.31 -2.26
N SER A 142 -15.21 -0.32 -3.33
CA SER A 142 -14.70 -1.67 -3.64
C SER A 142 -13.18 -1.63 -3.88
N PRO A 143 -12.45 -2.72 -3.54
CA PRO A 143 -10.98 -2.75 -3.57
C PRO A 143 -10.34 -2.28 -4.88
N LYS A 144 -10.98 -2.58 -6.04
CA LYS A 144 -10.48 -2.13 -7.36
C LYS A 144 -10.50 -0.60 -7.54
N TYR A 145 -11.41 0.11 -6.87
CA TYR A 145 -11.50 1.56 -6.90
C TYR A 145 -10.57 2.19 -5.88
N ARG A 146 -10.50 1.64 -4.64
CA ARG A 146 -9.57 2.10 -3.61
C ARG A 146 -8.13 2.07 -4.09
N THR A 147 -7.70 0.95 -4.68
CA THR A 147 -6.33 0.79 -5.16
C THR A 147 -5.96 1.85 -6.20
N VAL A 148 -6.81 2.14 -7.19
CA VAL A 148 -6.47 3.15 -8.20
C VAL A 148 -6.47 4.58 -7.64
N ILE A 149 -7.39 4.90 -6.70
CA ILE A 149 -7.40 6.19 -5.98
C ILE A 149 -6.11 6.35 -5.19
N TYR A 150 -5.73 5.33 -4.41
CA TYR A 150 -4.51 5.39 -3.60
C TYR A 150 -3.26 5.61 -4.48
N LEU A 151 -3.09 4.81 -5.52
CA LEU A 151 -1.92 4.92 -6.41
C LEU A 151 -1.87 6.26 -7.15
N PHE A 152 -3.01 6.84 -7.51
CA PHE A 152 -3.08 8.11 -8.23
C PHE A 152 -2.80 9.31 -7.32
N TYR A 153 -3.47 9.40 -6.16
CA TYR A 153 -3.44 10.58 -5.30
C TYR A 153 -2.38 10.55 -4.20
N PHE A 154 -1.94 9.38 -3.76
CA PHE A 154 -0.97 9.26 -2.68
C PHE A 154 0.41 8.82 -3.14
N GLU A 155 0.50 8.12 -4.27
CA GLU A 155 1.78 7.69 -4.83
C GLU A 155 2.16 8.46 -6.11
N ASP A 156 1.35 9.44 -6.51
CA ASP A 156 1.56 10.32 -7.66
C ASP A 156 1.81 9.56 -8.98
N MET A 157 1.18 8.38 -9.12
CA MET A 157 1.37 7.56 -10.30
C MET A 157 0.53 8.04 -11.48
N THR A 158 1.12 8.05 -12.65
CA THR A 158 0.40 8.26 -13.91
C THR A 158 -0.53 7.09 -14.22
N ILE A 159 -1.53 7.33 -15.07
CA ILE A 159 -2.47 6.28 -15.51
C ILE A 159 -1.73 5.09 -16.12
N SER A 160 -0.69 5.34 -16.92
CA SER A 160 0.13 4.30 -17.54
C SER A 160 0.88 3.46 -16.48
N GLN A 161 1.46 4.10 -15.48
CA GLN A 161 2.14 3.41 -14.38
C GLN A 161 1.16 2.56 -13.54
N ILE A 162 -0.04 3.08 -13.25
CA ILE A 162 -1.09 2.34 -12.55
C ILE A 162 -1.55 1.14 -13.39
N ALA A 163 -1.73 1.32 -14.69
CA ALA A 163 -2.09 0.25 -15.61
C ALA A 163 -1.05 -0.89 -15.58
N ALA A 164 0.23 -0.54 -15.65
CA ALA A 164 1.33 -1.51 -15.55
C ALA A 164 1.37 -2.20 -14.19
N ALA A 165 1.22 -1.46 -13.08
CA ALA A 165 1.26 -2.01 -11.72
C ALA A 165 0.08 -2.94 -11.43
N THR A 166 -1.13 -2.60 -11.91
CA THR A 166 -2.37 -3.36 -11.68
C THR A 166 -2.66 -4.41 -12.75
N ARG A 167 -1.80 -4.53 -13.78
CA ARG A 167 -2.02 -5.39 -14.96
C ARG A 167 -3.38 -5.14 -15.62
N SER A 168 -3.74 -3.88 -15.75
CA SER A 168 -5.00 -3.41 -16.36
C SER A 168 -4.70 -2.55 -17.57
N GLY A 169 -5.65 -2.41 -18.51
CA GLY A 169 -5.52 -1.42 -19.57
C GLY A 169 -5.70 0.01 -19.04
N GLU A 170 -5.08 1.00 -19.68
CA GLU A 170 -5.20 2.41 -19.29
C GLU A 170 -6.66 2.90 -19.28
N ASN A 171 -7.47 2.49 -20.26
CA ASN A 171 -8.88 2.83 -20.30
C ASN A 171 -9.66 2.25 -19.11
N THR A 172 -9.24 1.07 -18.61
CA THR A 172 -9.79 0.48 -17.39
C THR A 172 -9.43 1.30 -16.17
N VAL A 173 -8.19 1.79 -16.08
CA VAL A 173 -7.75 2.67 -14.99
C VAL A 173 -8.51 3.99 -15.03
N LYS A 174 -8.61 4.63 -16.20
CA LYS A 174 -9.40 5.87 -16.38
C LYS A 174 -10.84 5.71 -15.93
N SER A 175 -11.52 4.67 -16.38
CA SER A 175 -12.91 4.40 -15.99
C SER A 175 -13.07 4.06 -14.52
N ARG A 176 -12.09 3.38 -13.89
CA ARG A 176 -12.10 3.13 -12.44
C ARG A 176 -11.91 4.42 -11.64
N LEU A 177 -11.00 5.29 -12.05
CA LEU A 177 -10.78 6.59 -11.40
C LEU A 177 -12.04 7.46 -11.50
N LEU A 178 -12.64 7.56 -12.69
CA LEU A 178 -13.89 8.32 -12.88
C LEU A 178 -14.99 7.81 -11.94
N ARG A 179 -15.29 6.52 -11.98
CA ARG A 179 -16.34 5.92 -11.12
C ARG A 179 -16.03 6.02 -9.63
N ALA A 180 -14.76 5.96 -9.25
CA ALA A 180 -14.36 6.14 -7.86
C ALA A 180 -14.62 7.57 -7.40
N ARG A 181 -14.26 8.58 -8.20
CA ARG A 181 -14.54 10.00 -7.92
C ARG A 181 -16.04 10.28 -7.80
N GLU A 182 -16.85 9.75 -8.72
CA GLU A 182 -18.31 9.87 -8.67
C GLU A 182 -18.88 9.31 -7.36
N LYS A 183 -18.42 8.14 -6.93
CA LYS A 183 -18.83 7.53 -5.66
C LYS A 183 -18.39 8.34 -4.45
N LEU A 184 -17.17 8.84 -4.44
CA LEU A 184 -16.67 9.69 -3.36
C LEU A 184 -17.41 11.02 -3.29
N LYS A 185 -17.67 11.66 -4.44
CA LYS A 185 -18.48 12.88 -4.51
C LYS A 185 -19.87 12.67 -3.93
N SER A 186 -20.51 11.54 -4.24
CA SER A 186 -21.83 11.21 -3.69
C SER A 186 -21.76 10.94 -2.18
N ALA A 187 -20.73 10.27 -1.68
CA ALA A 187 -20.58 9.92 -0.26
C ALA A 187 -20.25 11.14 0.62
N LEU A 188 -19.49 12.10 0.07
CA LEU A 188 -18.96 13.26 0.79
C LEU A 188 -19.75 14.57 0.55
N GLY A 189 -21.00 14.45 0.09
CA GLY A 189 -21.91 15.60 -0.01
C GLY A 189 -21.51 16.64 -1.05
N GLY A 190 -20.73 16.28 -2.06
CA GLY A 190 -20.38 17.15 -3.17
C GLY A 190 -19.00 17.82 -3.09
N LEU A 191 -18.09 17.36 -2.23
CA LEU A 191 -16.69 17.78 -2.28
C LEU A 191 -16.13 17.54 -3.70
N GLU A 192 -15.55 18.57 -4.29
CA GLU A 192 -14.93 18.48 -5.61
C GLU A 192 -13.52 17.87 -5.46
N PHE A 193 -13.26 16.86 -6.27
CA PHE A 193 -11.94 16.23 -6.42
C PHE A 193 -11.38 16.64 -7.78
N ASP A 194 -10.59 17.69 -7.81
CA ASP A 194 -9.84 18.12 -8.99
C ASP A 194 -8.62 17.24 -9.21
#